data_4caf45f6aa31e38fc06477f538da4455
#
_entry.id   4caf45f6aa31e38fc06477f538da4455
#
_cell.length_a   1.000
_cell.length_b   1.000
_cell.length_c   1.000
_cell.angle_alpha   90.00
_cell.angle_beta   90.00
_cell.angle_gamma   90.00
#
_symmetry.space_group_name_H-M   'P 1'
#
loop_
_entity.id
_entity.type
_entity.pdbx_description
1 polymer ?
#
loop_
_entity_poly.entity_id
_entity_poly.type
_entity_poly.pdbx_seq_one_letter_code
_entity_poly.pdbx_strand_id
1 'polypeptide(L)'
;DRVIYDRIRAGRPVLGVCVGEQIMFEHGLEHGAHAAGIGLIGGSVNLLDADVVPHMGWDTIEAAPDSVLLNGVENERFYFVHSYAAMEVKPADTSRFDIDLSDSPERVSWCSYGRSRFVTAYEHGPLSVTQFHPEKSGDAGSQLLKNWIATL
;
A
#
# COMPACT_ATOMS: atom_id res chain seq x y z
N ASP A 1 6.12 11.47 -8.61
CA ASP A 1 5.49 11.70 -9.77
C ASP A 1 6.27 11.25 -10.95
N ARG A 2 6.95 12.07 -11.68
CA ARG A 2 7.58 11.62 -12.92
C ARG A 2 8.55 10.46 -12.73
N VAL A 3 9.35 10.48 -11.67
CA VAL A 3 10.30 9.40 -11.36
C VAL A 3 9.57 8.09 -11.12
N ILE A 4 8.46 8.15 -10.40
CA ILE A 4 7.64 6.96 -10.10
C ILE A 4 7.04 6.40 -11.39
N TYR A 5 6.40 7.25 -12.21
CA TYR A 5 5.84 6.81 -13.49
C TYR A 5 6.90 6.18 -14.39
N ASP A 6 8.07 6.80 -14.51
CA ASP A 6 9.15 6.30 -15.35
C ASP A 6 9.66 4.95 -14.89
N ARG A 7 9.80 4.75 -13.56
CA ARG A 7 10.22 3.46 -13.02
C ARG A 7 9.18 2.37 -13.27
N ILE A 8 7.91 2.65 -12.99
CA ILE A 8 6.82 1.69 -13.20
C ILE A 8 6.72 1.33 -14.68
N ARG A 9 6.79 2.33 -15.57
CA ARG A 9 6.76 2.12 -17.02
C ARG A 9 7.91 1.24 -17.49
N ALA A 10 9.08 1.40 -16.89
CA ALA A 10 10.27 0.60 -17.21
C ALA A 10 10.26 -0.80 -16.55
N GLY A 11 9.22 -1.12 -15.77
CA GLY A 11 9.13 -2.38 -15.04
C GLY A 11 10.05 -2.47 -13.83
N ARG A 12 10.53 -1.34 -13.32
CA ARG A 12 11.42 -1.29 -12.16
C ARG A 12 10.64 -1.16 -10.87
N PRO A 13 10.93 -2.01 -9.87
CA PRO A 13 10.19 -2.00 -8.61
C PRO A 13 10.21 -0.67 -7.87
N VAL A 14 9.03 -0.32 -7.34
CA VAL A 14 8.83 0.83 -6.45
C VAL A 14 8.11 0.34 -5.20
N LEU A 15 8.62 0.75 -4.04
CA LEU A 15 7.98 0.47 -2.77
C LEU A 15 7.55 1.79 -2.12
N GLY A 16 6.24 1.94 -1.88
CA GLY A 16 5.68 3.05 -1.11
C GLY A 16 5.33 2.61 0.30
N VAL A 17 5.70 3.40 1.30
CA VAL A 17 5.49 3.08 2.71
C VAL A 17 4.69 4.17 3.39
N CYS A 18 3.62 3.82 4.08
CA CYS A 18 2.72 4.70 4.83
C CYS A 18 2.14 5.80 3.92
N VAL A 19 2.59 7.04 4.06
CA VAL A 19 2.20 8.13 3.15
C VAL A 19 2.55 7.78 1.70
N GLY A 20 3.65 7.04 1.49
CA GLY A 20 4.04 6.54 0.17
C GLY A 20 3.01 5.59 -0.45
N GLU A 21 2.28 4.80 0.36
CA GLU A 21 1.11 4.05 -0.14
C GLU A 21 -0.02 5.02 -0.50
N GLN A 22 -0.32 5.94 0.40
CA GLN A 22 -1.48 6.82 0.27
C GLN A 22 -1.41 7.71 -0.97
N ILE A 23 -0.23 8.22 -1.31
CA ILE A 23 -0.06 9.07 -2.49
C ILE A 23 -0.22 8.33 -3.82
N MET A 24 -0.16 7.00 -3.82
CA MET A 24 -0.34 6.20 -5.04
C MET A 24 -1.80 6.14 -5.49
N PHE A 25 -2.75 6.43 -4.59
CA PHE A 25 -4.18 6.45 -4.91
C PHE A 25 -4.55 7.69 -5.72
N GLU A 26 -5.73 7.65 -6.35
CA GLU A 26 -6.21 8.75 -7.18
C GLU A 26 -6.51 10.00 -6.36
N HIS A 27 -7.06 9.83 -5.15
CA HIS A 27 -7.46 10.94 -4.28
C HIS A 27 -7.11 10.63 -2.83
N GLY A 28 -6.73 11.67 -2.09
CA GLY A 28 -6.51 11.60 -0.67
C GLY A 28 -7.23 12.71 0.07
N LEU A 29 -7.47 12.50 1.36
CA LEU A 29 -7.91 13.54 2.27
C LEU A 29 -6.72 13.95 3.09
N GLU A 30 -6.33 15.22 2.99
CA GLU A 30 -5.28 15.80 3.80
C GLU A 30 -5.85 17.03 4.48
N HIS A 31 -5.86 17.04 5.82
CA HIS A 31 -6.42 18.13 6.62
C HIS A 31 -7.87 18.52 6.22
N GLY A 32 -8.69 17.53 5.85
CA GLY A 32 -10.07 17.75 5.46
C GLY A 32 -10.28 18.24 4.03
N ALA A 33 -9.21 18.39 3.25
CA ALA A 33 -9.28 18.78 1.84
C ALA A 33 -8.91 17.62 0.93
N HIS A 34 -9.63 17.49 -0.18
CA HIS A 34 -9.28 16.51 -1.22
C HIS A 34 -8.01 16.93 -1.96
N ALA A 35 -7.06 16.02 -2.07
CA ALA A 35 -5.86 16.21 -2.85
C ALA A 35 -5.75 15.11 -3.92
N ALA A 36 -5.31 15.50 -5.11
CA ALA A 36 -5.04 14.54 -6.18
C ALA A 36 -3.77 13.75 -5.86
N GLY A 37 -3.83 12.43 -5.99
CA GLY A 37 -2.69 11.54 -5.86
C GLY A 37 -2.02 11.23 -7.19
N ILE A 38 -1.10 10.27 -7.15
CA ILE A 38 -0.37 9.79 -8.33
C ILE A 38 -1.29 9.00 -9.26
N GLY A 39 -2.31 8.33 -8.70
CA GLY A 39 -3.34 7.67 -9.49
C GLY A 39 -2.95 6.32 -10.09
N LEU A 40 -1.93 5.68 -9.56
CA LEU A 40 -1.55 4.32 -9.97
C LEU A 40 -2.44 3.24 -9.34
N ILE A 41 -3.11 3.57 -8.24
CA ILE A 41 -4.11 2.72 -7.58
C ILE A 41 -5.43 3.47 -7.59
N GLY A 42 -6.50 2.81 -8.05
CA GLY A 42 -7.82 3.42 -8.08
C GLY A 42 -8.45 3.51 -6.70
N GLY A 43 -9.14 4.61 -6.43
CA GLY A 43 -9.82 4.85 -5.18
C GLY A 43 -9.27 6.03 -4.41
N SER A 44 -9.64 6.11 -3.14
CA SER A 44 -9.32 7.26 -2.30
C SER A 44 -8.86 6.82 -0.90
N VAL A 45 -8.16 7.73 -0.24
CA VAL A 45 -7.70 7.59 1.14
C VAL A 45 -8.58 8.45 2.02
N ASN A 46 -9.11 7.88 3.09
CA ASN A 46 -10.07 8.53 3.99
C ASN A 46 -9.69 8.31 5.44
N LEU A 47 -10.29 9.11 6.33
CA LEU A 47 -10.09 8.99 7.77
C LEU A 47 -10.58 7.63 8.27
N LEU A 48 -9.82 6.99 9.15
CA LEU A 48 -10.24 5.75 9.82
C LEU A 48 -11.52 5.97 10.63
N ASP A 49 -12.42 5.00 10.57
CA ASP A 49 -13.62 4.95 11.40
C ASP A 49 -13.33 4.08 12.62
N ALA A 50 -12.91 4.72 13.71
CA ALA A 50 -12.56 4.06 14.94
C ALA A 50 -12.72 5.04 16.11
N ASP A 51 -12.91 4.48 17.31
CA ASP A 51 -13.04 5.30 18.52
C ASP A 51 -11.72 5.95 18.92
N VAL A 52 -10.61 5.31 18.58
CA VAL A 52 -9.26 5.84 18.85
C VAL A 52 -8.53 5.99 17.53
N VAL A 53 -8.11 7.20 17.20
CA VAL A 53 -7.32 7.54 16.02
C VAL A 53 -6.14 8.40 16.49
N PRO A 54 -4.91 8.10 16.09
CA PRO A 54 -4.49 7.17 15.04
C PRO A 54 -4.52 5.69 15.47
N HIS A 55 -4.53 4.81 14.47
CA HIS A 55 -4.17 3.41 14.63
C HIS A 55 -2.67 3.36 14.88
N MET A 56 -2.28 3.07 16.10
CA MET A 56 -0.87 3.11 16.51
C MET A 56 -0.51 1.85 17.27
N GLY A 57 0.53 1.16 16.82
CA GLY A 57 1.03 -0.04 17.48
C GLY A 57 1.15 -1.22 16.53
N TRP A 58 1.36 -2.39 17.11
CA TRP A 58 1.53 -3.65 16.40
C TRP A 58 0.17 -4.29 16.12
N ASP A 59 0.00 -4.78 14.91
CA ASP A 59 -1.26 -5.42 14.51
C ASP A 59 -1.00 -6.53 13.49
N THR A 60 -1.95 -7.45 13.42
CA THR A 60 -1.94 -8.54 12.43
C THR A 60 -2.58 -8.08 11.13
N ILE A 61 -2.32 -8.82 10.07
CA ILE A 61 -2.82 -8.51 8.73
C ILE A 61 -3.48 -9.76 8.11
N GLU A 62 -4.30 -9.51 7.10
CA GLU A 62 -4.83 -10.55 6.22
C GLU A 62 -4.07 -10.47 4.90
N ALA A 63 -3.04 -11.30 4.77
CA ALA A 63 -2.17 -11.27 3.60
C ALA A 63 -2.91 -11.81 2.36
N ALA A 64 -2.70 -11.17 1.22
CA ALA A 64 -3.18 -11.68 -0.05
C ALA A 64 -2.54 -13.05 -0.34
N PRO A 65 -3.31 -14.01 -0.89
CA PRO A 65 -2.72 -15.24 -1.40
C PRO A 65 -1.65 -14.91 -2.45
N ASP A 66 -0.55 -15.63 -2.45
CA ASP A 66 0.55 -15.45 -3.38
C ASP A 66 1.25 -14.08 -3.31
N SER A 67 1.10 -13.34 -2.21
CA SER A 67 1.86 -12.12 -2.00
C SER A 67 3.36 -12.42 -2.04
N VAL A 68 4.09 -11.71 -2.88
CA VAL A 68 5.54 -11.78 -2.92
C VAL A 68 6.13 -11.00 -1.74
N LEU A 69 5.58 -9.81 -1.51
CA LEU A 69 6.05 -8.91 -0.48
C LEU A 69 5.94 -9.53 0.93
N LEU A 70 4.83 -10.20 1.21
CA LEU A 70 4.53 -10.77 2.54
C LEU A 70 4.91 -12.25 2.66
N ASN A 71 5.58 -12.81 1.67
CA ASN A 71 5.95 -14.22 1.70
C ASN A 71 6.81 -14.56 2.93
N GLY A 72 6.33 -15.52 3.71
CA GLY A 72 7.01 -15.98 4.93
C GLY A 72 6.70 -15.17 6.18
N VAL A 73 5.95 -14.07 6.07
CA VAL A 73 5.60 -13.19 7.20
C VAL A 73 4.11 -12.91 7.30
N GLU A 74 3.29 -13.74 6.66
CA GLU A 74 1.84 -13.57 6.59
C GLU A 74 1.15 -13.55 7.96
N ASN A 75 1.72 -14.25 8.94
CA ASN A 75 1.14 -14.40 10.28
C ASN A 75 1.85 -13.53 11.32
N GLU A 76 2.73 -12.65 10.89
CA GLU A 76 3.47 -11.78 11.79
C GLU A 76 2.72 -10.48 12.07
N ARG A 77 3.21 -9.72 13.04
CA ARG A 77 2.69 -8.40 13.37
C ARG A 77 3.57 -7.33 12.75
N PHE A 78 2.92 -6.25 12.33
CA PHE A 78 3.57 -5.08 11.75
C PHE A 78 3.21 -3.83 12.52
N TYR A 79 4.07 -2.82 12.46
CA TYR A 79 3.89 -1.58 13.19
C TYR A 79 3.15 -0.55 12.34
N PHE A 80 2.05 -0.03 12.90
CA PHE A 80 1.19 0.97 12.27
C PHE A 80 1.25 2.28 13.04
N VAL A 81 1.23 3.39 12.33
CA VAL A 81 0.95 4.72 12.88
C VAL A 81 0.34 5.57 11.76
N HIS A 82 -0.98 5.63 11.70
CA HIS A 82 -1.70 6.37 10.66
C HIS A 82 -3.11 6.70 11.11
N SER A 83 -3.66 7.78 10.55
CA SER A 83 -5.05 8.19 10.78
C SER A 83 -5.91 8.02 9.54
N TYR A 84 -5.28 7.94 8.37
CA TYR A 84 -5.96 7.80 7.08
C TYR A 84 -5.56 6.48 6.43
N ALA A 85 -6.46 5.93 5.63
CA ALA A 85 -6.21 4.68 4.91
C ALA A 85 -7.17 4.55 3.71
N ALA A 86 -6.83 3.65 2.79
CA ALA A 86 -7.71 3.28 1.70
C ALA A 86 -8.60 2.12 2.12
N MET A 87 -9.91 2.27 1.98
CA MET A 87 -10.88 1.24 2.39
C MET A 87 -11.26 0.30 1.25
N GLU A 88 -10.90 0.64 0.02
CA GLU A 88 -11.18 -0.16 -1.17
C GLU A 88 -10.15 0.10 -2.24
N VAL A 89 -10.07 -0.81 -3.21
CA VAL A 89 -9.29 -0.64 -4.44
C VAL A 89 -10.26 -0.68 -5.60
N LYS A 90 -10.24 0.38 -6.43
CA LYS A 90 -11.03 0.48 -7.66
C LYS A 90 -10.12 0.38 -8.87
N PRO A 91 -10.64 0.05 -10.04
CA PRO A 91 -9.85 0.12 -11.27
C PRO A 91 -9.28 1.53 -11.48
N ALA A 92 -8.00 1.60 -11.85
CA ALA A 92 -7.35 2.86 -12.20
C ALA A 92 -7.07 2.89 -13.70
N ASP A 93 -7.29 4.04 -14.33
CA ASP A 93 -6.88 4.26 -15.72
C ASP A 93 -5.44 4.74 -15.74
N THR A 94 -4.50 3.81 -15.89
CA THR A 94 -3.07 4.12 -15.95
C THR A 94 -2.60 4.39 -17.38
N SER A 95 -3.45 4.19 -18.38
CA SER A 95 -3.11 4.41 -19.79
C SER A 95 -2.71 5.87 -20.06
N ARG A 96 -3.30 6.82 -19.33
CA ARG A 96 -2.93 8.24 -19.42
C ARG A 96 -1.48 8.53 -19.05
N PHE A 97 -0.81 7.60 -18.36
CA PHE A 97 0.60 7.68 -18.01
C PHE A 97 1.48 6.80 -18.89
N ASP A 98 0.89 6.19 -19.92
CA ASP A 98 1.56 5.19 -20.77
C ASP A 98 2.07 4.00 -19.94
N ILE A 99 1.23 3.54 -19.00
CA ILE A 99 1.50 2.40 -18.13
C ILE A 99 0.41 1.36 -18.32
N ASP A 100 0.81 0.13 -18.58
CA ASP A 100 -0.10 -1.02 -18.70
C ASP A 100 0.36 -2.13 -17.76
N LEU A 101 -0.41 -2.35 -16.70
CA LEU A 101 -0.18 -3.40 -15.71
C LEU A 101 -1.21 -4.53 -15.83
N SER A 102 -1.98 -4.58 -16.93
CA SER A 102 -3.08 -5.52 -17.08
C SER A 102 -2.65 -6.98 -17.09
N ASP A 103 -1.40 -7.27 -17.46
CA ASP A 103 -0.85 -8.63 -17.45
C ASP A 103 -0.42 -9.14 -16.07
N SER A 104 -0.39 -8.25 -15.08
CA SER A 104 0.01 -8.57 -13.72
C SER A 104 -1.20 -8.66 -12.81
N PRO A 105 -1.25 -9.64 -11.88
CA PRO A 105 -2.34 -9.71 -10.92
C PRO A 105 -2.23 -8.60 -9.88
N GLU A 106 -3.38 -8.09 -9.45
CA GLU A 106 -3.46 -7.25 -8.27
C GLU A 106 -3.53 -8.13 -7.02
N ARG A 107 -2.71 -7.83 -6.01
CA ARG A 107 -2.74 -8.53 -4.73
C ARG A 107 -2.99 -7.52 -3.63
N VAL A 108 -4.11 -7.67 -2.94
CA VAL A 108 -4.53 -6.75 -1.90
C VAL A 108 -4.52 -7.46 -0.57
N SER A 109 -3.80 -6.90 0.39
CA SER A 109 -3.75 -7.37 1.77
C SER A 109 -4.47 -6.36 2.66
N TRP A 110 -5.14 -6.84 3.69
CA TRP A 110 -6.05 -6.05 4.49
C TRP A 110 -5.69 -6.07 5.97
N CYS A 111 -6.11 -5.03 6.67
CA CYS A 111 -6.06 -4.96 8.13
C CYS A 111 -7.38 -4.38 8.64
N SER A 112 -7.85 -4.87 9.78
CA SER A 112 -9.06 -4.35 10.42
C SER A 112 -8.68 -3.55 11.65
N TYR A 113 -9.23 -2.35 11.77
CA TYR A 113 -9.05 -1.51 12.94
C TYR A 113 -10.31 -0.68 13.20
N GLY A 114 -10.85 -0.79 14.40
CA GLY A 114 -12.14 -0.17 14.71
C GLY A 114 -13.23 -0.74 13.82
N ARG A 115 -13.98 0.16 13.17
CA ARG A 115 -15.01 -0.21 12.19
C ARG A 115 -14.48 -0.24 10.76
N SER A 116 -13.21 0.06 10.58
CA SER A 116 -12.57 0.09 9.25
C SER A 116 -11.87 -1.21 8.94
N ARG A 117 -11.95 -1.62 7.68
CA ARG A 117 -11.08 -2.62 7.07
C ARG A 117 -10.38 -1.92 5.92
N PHE A 118 -9.06 -1.85 5.98
CA PHE A 118 -8.30 -1.02 5.05
C PHE A 118 -7.19 -1.82 4.34
N VAL A 119 -6.74 -1.27 3.21
CA VAL A 119 -5.63 -1.82 2.43
C VAL A 119 -4.34 -1.64 3.23
N THR A 120 -3.76 -2.75 3.68
CA THR A 120 -2.51 -2.72 4.43
C THR A 120 -1.30 -2.91 3.53
N ALA A 121 -1.47 -3.61 2.40
CA ALA A 121 -0.46 -3.75 1.35
C ALA A 121 -1.15 -3.97 0.01
N TYR A 122 -0.49 -3.51 -1.05
CA TYR A 122 -0.98 -3.67 -2.41
C TYR A 122 0.21 -3.94 -3.32
N GLU A 123 0.05 -4.92 -4.20
CA GLU A 123 1.08 -5.32 -5.15
C GLU A 123 0.47 -5.44 -6.54
N HIS A 124 1.06 -4.78 -7.52
CA HIS A 124 0.61 -4.85 -8.90
C HIS A 124 1.82 -4.64 -9.82
N GLY A 125 2.34 -5.74 -10.38
CA GLY A 125 3.56 -5.68 -11.16
C GLY A 125 4.72 -5.09 -10.36
N PRO A 126 5.38 -4.04 -10.87
CA PRO A 126 6.50 -3.42 -10.16
C PRO A 126 6.09 -2.54 -8.98
N LEU A 127 4.80 -2.25 -8.81
CA LEU A 127 4.32 -1.41 -7.72
C LEU A 127 4.03 -2.25 -6.48
N SER A 128 4.66 -1.89 -5.36
CA SER A 128 4.36 -2.45 -4.04
C SER A 128 4.19 -1.32 -3.05
N VAL A 129 3.19 -1.43 -2.17
CA VAL A 129 2.95 -0.43 -1.13
C VAL A 129 2.54 -1.09 0.17
N THR A 130 2.86 -0.43 1.29
CA THR A 130 2.42 -0.83 2.62
C THR A 130 1.90 0.37 3.39
N GLN A 131 0.83 0.19 4.18
CA GLN A 131 0.37 1.20 5.12
C GLN A 131 1.23 1.19 6.39
N PHE A 132 1.66 0.01 6.83
CA PHE A 132 2.56 -0.11 7.98
C PHE A 132 4.00 0.26 7.61
N HIS A 133 4.83 0.38 8.63
CA HIS A 133 6.24 0.71 8.50
C HIS A 133 7.11 -0.55 8.62
N PRO A 134 7.60 -1.13 7.49
CA PRO A 134 8.49 -2.29 7.57
C PRO A 134 9.76 -2.01 8.37
N GLU A 135 10.32 -0.80 8.23
CA GLU A 135 11.53 -0.39 8.93
C GLU A 135 11.36 -0.33 10.45
N LYS A 136 10.11 -0.30 10.94
CA LYS A 136 9.76 -0.31 12.36
C LYS A 136 9.13 -1.63 12.81
N SER A 137 9.11 -2.63 11.95
CA SER A 137 8.38 -3.88 12.17
C SER A 137 9.30 -5.07 12.51
N GLY A 138 10.49 -4.81 13.03
CA GLY A 138 11.41 -5.85 13.50
C GLY A 138 11.80 -6.84 12.41
N ASP A 139 11.88 -8.11 12.79
CA ASP A 139 12.31 -9.19 11.89
C ASP A 139 11.33 -9.41 10.74
N ALA A 140 10.03 -9.26 10.97
CA ALA A 140 9.02 -9.37 9.92
C ALA A 140 9.21 -8.29 8.87
N GLY A 141 9.45 -7.05 9.30
CA GLY A 141 9.73 -5.94 8.40
C GLY A 141 11.03 -6.13 7.63
N SER A 142 12.07 -6.64 8.28
CA SER A 142 13.34 -6.96 7.62
C SER A 142 13.16 -8.01 6.53
N GLN A 143 12.37 -9.05 6.79
CA GLN A 143 12.10 -10.08 5.80
C GLN A 143 11.30 -9.53 4.62
N LEU A 144 10.33 -8.67 4.90
CA LEU A 144 9.55 -7.99 3.85
C LEU A 144 10.48 -7.19 2.93
N LEU A 145 11.38 -6.41 3.51
CA LEU A 145 12.33 -5.60 2.73
C LEU A 145 13.26 -6.48 1.90
N LYS A 146 13.70 -7.62 2.44
CA LYS A 146 14.48 -8.60 1.67
C LYS A 146 13.69 -9.17 0.50
N ASN A 147 12.40 -9.47 0.72
CA ASN A 147 11.52 -9.95 -0.35
C ASN A 147 11.42 -8.92 -1.47
N TRP A 148 11.29 -7.65 -1.12
CA TRP A 148 11.21 -6.59 -2.11
C TRP A 148 12.55 -6.40 -2.84
N ILE A 149 13.67 -6.38 -2.12
CA ILE A 149 15.01 -6.25 -2.72
C ILE A 149 15.27 -7.38 -3.72
N ALA A 150 14.78 -8.57 -3.45
CA ALA A 150 14.94 -9.71 -4.36
C ALA A 150 14.21 -9.52 -5.70
N THR A 151 13.32 -8.53 -5.82
CA THR A 151 12.63 -8.20 -7.07
C THR A 151 13.39 -7.20 -7.94
N LEU A 152 14.44 -6.60 -7.41
CA LEU A 152 15.24 -5.59 -8.13
C LEU A 152 16.02 -6.17 -9.30
#